data_c60a0f54e391e11324a21abd25f279cb
#
_entry.id   c60a0f54e391e11324a21abd25f279cb
#
_cell.length_a   1.000
_cell.length_b   1.000
_cell.length_c   1.000
_cell.angle_alpha   90.00
_cell.angle_beta   90.00
_cell.angle_gamma   90.00
#
_symmetry.space_group_name_H-M   'P 1'
#
loop_
_entity.id
_entity.type
_entity.pdbx_description
1 polymer ?
#
loop_
_entity_poly.entity_id
_entity_poly.type
_entity_poly.pdbx_seq_one_letter_code
_entity_poly.pdbx_strand_id
1 'polypeptide(L)'
;MKTKRTAPGGAASLTGRKSFLNTKANLRIGWLHTGTYSLTEYVRPINDQFRGAGAMDQAIFVGGGGDDYAEPQQLLLKYGNRHGLIAGATGTGKTVTLQILAEAFSTAGVPVFLSDVKGDLSGLAASGSPEGKLHGAFTERAQTIGLDLSYDTFPVVFWDLYGELGHPVRATIAEMGPLLLSRLLELSEAQEGILNIAFRVADEQGLPLLDLKDLQSLLVWVGQNRADLSLRFGNVSTASVGAIQRRLLVLENQGATGFFGEPALALDDLFQTDAAGRGQINILAAERLMGAPRLYATFLLWLLSELFETLPEVGDPDKPKFVFFFDEAHLLFDDAPKALVDKVEQVARLIRSKGVGVYFITQNPADVPEDILGQLGNRVQHALRAFTAKDKRELRQAADTYRDNPRFDTAEAISEVGVGEAVTSFLIKKGMPGVVERTLIRPPSSQLGPISKTARAGVIKASPLAGKYEMALDRDSAFEMLGRRAQEAAAAAAEAEAAEEDASAAEREYRAGRRFTGGRVSRSTSVRRRSGGRSDSIGTAFAKSFARQLGSKAGRAVVRGVLGGLFKGR
;
A
#
# COMPACT_ATOMS: atom_id res chain seq x y z
N MET A 1 41.04 -33.81 -36.79
CA MET A 1 41.80 -34.47 -35.74
C MET A 1 40.86 -34.56 -34.54
N LYS A 2 40.10 -35.65 -34.34
CA LYS A 2 40.43 -36.86 -33.56
C LYS A 2 41.06 -36.44 -32.20
N THR A 3 40.43 -36.68 -31.05
CA THR A 3 40.15 -37.99 -30.45
C THR A 3 39.14 -37.91 -29.30
N LYS A 4 38.28 -38.87 -29.24
CA LYS A 4 37.52 -39.58 -28.28
C LYS A 4 38.34 -40.07 -27.04
N ARG A 5 37.64 -40.19 -25.86
CA ARG A 5 37.62 -41.36 -24.96
C ARG A 5 36.69 -41.00 -23.77
N THR A 6 35.54 -41.60 -23.59
CA THR A 6 35.14 -42.93 -23.03
C THR A 6 35.07 -42.96 -21.52
N ALA A 7 33.86 -43.29 -20.98
CA ALA A 7 33.51 -43.62 -19.60
C ALA A 7 34.02 -45.03 -19.22
N PRO A 8 33.89 -45.49 -17.95
CA PRO A 8 32.73 -46.23 -17.46
C PRO A 8 32.41 -45.90 -15.99
N GLY A 9 31.22 -46.07 -15.41
CA GLY A 9 30.45 -47.29 -15.29
C GLY A 9 30.37 -47.70 -13.81
N GLY A 10 29.18 -47.83 -13.23
CA GLY A 10 29.01 -48.37 -11.88
C GLY A 10 27.57 -48.28 -11.37
N ALA A 11 26.79 -49.30 -11.66
CA ALA A 11 25.46 -49.53 -11.11
C ALA A 11 25.52 -50.17 -9.72
N ALA A 12 24.61 -49.78 -8.82
CA ALA A 12 24.18 -50.66 -7.72
C ALA A 12 22.71 -50.34 -7.36
N SER A 13 21.86 -51.31 -7.63
CA SER A 13 20.50 -51.44 -7.16
C SER A 13 20.48 -51.84 -5.68
N LEU A 14 19.49 -51.35 -4.93
CA LEU A 14 18.93 -52.08 -3.80
C LEU A 14 17.46 -51.75 -3.58
N THR A 15 16.66 -52.74 -3.84
CA THR A 15 15.23 -52.92 -3.55
C THR A 15 15.00 -52.99 -2.02
N GLY A 16 13.90 -52.43 -1.55
CA GLY A 16 13.43 -52.59 -0.19
C GLY A 16 11.94 -52.21 -0.04
N ARG A 17 11.03 -53.12 -0.44
CA ARG A 17 9.63 -53.12 0.00
C ARG A 17 9.55 -53.38 1.51
N LYS A 18 8.72 -52.63 2.22
CA LYS A 18 7.98 -53.15 3.41
C LYS A 18 6.62 -52.47 3.51
N SER A 19 5.58 -53.27 3.35
CA SER A 19 4.20 -53.09 3.75
C SER A 19 4.02 -53.22 5.26
N PHE A 20 3.12 -52.43 5.86
CA PHE A 20 2.41 -52.76 7.10
C PHE A 20 1.06 -52.05 7.10
N LEU A 21 -0.02 -52.78 6.82
CA LEU A 21 -1.05 -53.36 7.70
C LEU A 21 -1.92 -52.36 8.47
N ASN A 22 -3.19 -52.36 8.01
CA ASN A 22 -4.46 -51.99 8.64
C ASN A 22 -4.54 -52.39 10.15
N THR A 23 -5.07 -51.47 10.95
CA THR A 23 -5.81 -51.88 12.16
C THR A 23 -7.10 -51.05 12.31
N LYS A 24 -8.23 -51.76 12.13
CA LYS A 24 -9.57 -51.30 12.47
C LYS A 24 -9.72 -51.42 13.99
N ALA A 25 -10.19 -50.36 14.64
CA ALA A 25 -10.77 -50.45 15.98
C ALA A 25 -12.26 -50.00 15.91
N ASN A 26 -13.13 -50.98 16.08
CA ASN A 26 -14.56 -50.82 16.32
C ASN A 26 -14.80 -50.36 17.75
N LEU A 27 -15.54 -49.28 17.93
CA LEU A 27 -16.26 -49.02 19.19
C LEU A 27 -17.72 -48.79 18.89
N ARG A 28 -18.57 -49.75 19.34
CA ARG A 28 -20.03 -49.63 19.43
C ARG A 28 -20.36 -48.83 20.69
N ILE A 29 -21.13 -47.75 20.59
CA ILE A 29 -21.89 -47.20 21.70
C ILE A 29 -23.30 -46.84 21.19
N GLY A 30 -24.24 -47.12 22.02
CA GLY A 30 -25.67 -47.34 21.83
C GLY A 30 -26.49 -46.11 21.44
N TRP A 31 -27.65 -46.43 20.96
CA TRP A 31 -28.76 -45.58 20.54
C TRP A 31 -29.38 -44.80 21.71
N LEU A 32 -29.51 -43.49 21.54
CA LEU A 32 -30.56 -42.70 22.14
C LEU A 32 -31.15 -41.73 21.10
N HIS A 33 -32.44 -41.88 20.82
CA HIS A 33 -33.19 -41.03 19.93
C HIS A 33 -33.35 -39.63 20.55
N THR A 34 -32.85 -38.60 19.90
CA THR A 34 -33.39 -37.24 19.96
C THR A 34 -33.19 -36.59 18.60
N GLY A 35 -34.24 -35.94 18.06
CA GLY A 35 -34.35 -35.44 16.73
C GLY A 35 -33.24 -34.45 16.36
N THR A 36 -32.47 -34.79 15.34
CA THR A 36 -31.52 -33.90 14.69
C THR A 36 -32.22 -33.19 13.53
N TYR A 37 -32.50 -31.91 13.72
CA TYR A 37 -32.69 -31.02 12.57
C TYR A 37 -31.35 -30.90 11.87
N SER A 38 -31.30 -31.37 10.64
CA SER A 38 -30.11 -31.31 9.76
C SER A 38 -29.87 -29.84 9.38
N LEU A 39 -28.76 -29.27 9.86
CA LEU A 39 -28.22 -27.95 9.46
C LEU A 39 -27.52 -27.96 8.08
N THR A 40 -27.82 -28.96 7.24
CA THR A 40 -27.14 -29.16 5.94
C THR A 40 -27.92 -28.60 4.73
N GLU A 41 -28.98 -27.84 4.92
CA GLU A 41 -29.81 -27.36 3.80
C GLU A 41 -29.69 -25.85 3.49
N TYR A 42 -28.75 -25.09 4.07
CA TYR A 42 -28.69 -23.63 3.87
C TYR A 42 -27.36 -23.06 3.38
N VAL A 43 -26.53 -23.82 2.69
CA VAL A 43 -25.38 -23.24 1.97
C VAL A 43 -25.30 -23.91 0.62
N ARG A 44 -26.12 -23.50 -0.33
CA ARG A 44 -25.84 -23.72 -1.75
C ARG A 44 -25.00 -22.54 -2.23
N PRO A 45 -23.77 -22.77 -2.70
CA PRO A 45 -23.02 -21.70 -3.33
C PRO A 45 -23.73 -21.26 -4.62
N ILE A 46 -23.75 -19.97 -4.89
CA ILE A 46 -24.33 -19.31 -6.08
C ILE A 46 -23.89 -19.95 -7.40
N ASN A 47 -22.79 -20.72 -7.41
CA ASN A 47 -22.26 -21.40 -8.59
C ASN A 47 -22.92 -22.75 -8.94
N ASP A 48 -23.79 -23.33 -8.13
CA ASP A 48 -24.33 -24.68 -8.41
C ASP A 48 -25.42 -24.71 -9.48
N GLN A 49 -26.01 -23.58 -9.83
CA GLN A 49 -27.06 -23.51 -10.84
C GLN A 49 -26.55 -23.49 -12.29
N PHE A 50 -25.29 -23.15 -12.50
CA PHE A 50 -24.66 -23.14 -13.82
C PHE A 50 -23.90 -24.45 -14.14
N ARG A 51 -24.13 -25.54 -13.41
CA ARG A 51 -23.54 -26.88 -13.68
C ARG A 51 -24.20 -27.56 -14.86
N GLY A 52 -24.08 -26.93 -16.02
CA GLY A 52 -24.23 -27.58 -17.32
C GLY A 52 -22.84 -27.92 -17.86
N ALA A 53 -22.41 -29.18 -17.67
CA ALA A 53 -21.26 -29.79 -18.34
C ALA A 53 -19.86 -29.15 -18.18
N GLY A 54 -19.12 -29.46 -17.13
CA GLY A 54 -17.69 -29.83 -17.25
C GLY A 54 -16.63 -28.73 -17.45
N ALA A 55 -16.95 -27.42 -17.43
CA ALA A 55 -15.95 -26.35 -17.66
C ALA A 55 -16.20 -25.06 -16.89
N MET A 56 -17.14 -24.99 -15.96
CA MET A 56 -17.60 -23.72 -15.36
C MET A 56 -17.05 -23.40 -13.96
N ASP A 57 -16.24 -24.22 -13.33
CA ASP A 57 -15.68 -23.97 -11.99
C ASP A 57 -14.58 -22.88 -11.96
N GLN A 58 -14.31 -22.19 -13.09
CA GLN A 58 -13.18 -21.25 -13.21
C GLN A 58 -13.54 -19.91 -13.88
N ALA A 59 -14.81 -19.49 -13.83
CA ALA A 59 -15.23 -18.25 -14.46
C ALA A 59 -16.15 -17.42 -13.55
N ILE A 60 -16.00 -16.11 -13.61
CA ILE A 60 -16.87 -15.12 -12.95
C ILE A 60 -17.97 -14.71 -13.93
N PHE A 61 -19.23 -14.93 -13.59
CA PHE A 61 -20.37 -14.40 -14.32
C PHE A 61 -20.52 -12.90 -14.04
N VAL A 62 -20.37 -12.08 -15.07
CA VAL A 62 -20.43 -10.62 -14.98
C VAL A 62 -21.80 -10.09 -15.38
N GLY A 63 -22.47 -10.73 -16.31
CA GLY A 63 -23.79 -10.32 -16.79
C GLY A 63 -24.23 -11.09 -18.03
N GLY A 64 -25.33 -10.69 -18.62
CA GLY A 64 -25.86 -11.24 -19.86
C GLY A 64 -25.59 -10.35 -21.04
N GLY A 65 -25.20 -10.92 -22.17
CA GLY A 65 -25.04 -10.27 -23.47
C GLY A 65 -25.97 -10.86 -24.51
N GLY A 66 -25.77 -10.49 -25.77
CA GLY A 66 -26.68 -10.87 -26.84
C GLY A 66 -27.86 -9.90 -26.95
N ASP A 67 -28.70 -10.07 -27.96
CA ASP A 67 -29.83 -9.19 -28.25
C ASP A 67 -30.91 -9.26 -27.15
N ASP A 68 -31.00 -10.39 -26.46
CA ASP A 68 -31.93 -10.67 -25.36
C ASP A 68 -31.25 -10.76 -23.97
N TYR A 69 -29.96 -10.45 -23.88
CA TYR A 69 -29.14 -10.60 -22.69
C TYR A 69 -29.04 -12.04 -22.12
N ALA A 70 -29.31 -13.06 -22.91
CA ALA A 70 -29.24 -14.46 -22.48
C ALA A 70 -27.84 -15.07 -22.66
N GLU A 71 -26.92 -14.45 -23.38
CA GLU A 71 -25.55 -14.92 -23.59
C GLU A 71 -24.65 -14.59 -22.40
N PRO A 72 -24.14 -15.58 -21.61
CA PRO A 72 -23.34 -15.31 -20.42
C PRO A 72 -22.03 -14.59 -20.76
N GLN A 73 -21.81 -13.44 -20.17
CA GLN A 73 -20.53 -12.74 -20.23
C GLN A 73 -19.69 -13.08 -19.00
N GLN A 74 -18.52 -13.67 -19.24
CA GLN A 74 -17.73 -14.30 -18.18
C GLN A 74 -16.26 -13.86 -18.22
N LEU A 75 -15.72 -13.52 -17.03
CA LEU A 75 -14.29 -13.34 -16.82
C LEU A 75 -13.70 -14.67 -16.35
N LEU A 76 -12.80 -15.25 -17.13
CA LEU A 76 -12.13 -16.50 -16.77
C LEU A 76 -11.11 -16.25 -15.65
N LEU A 77 -11.21 -16.95 -14.53
CA LEU A 77 -10.33 -16.77 -13.36
C LEU A 77 -8.84 -16.87 -13.71
N LYS A 78 -8.45 -17.81 -14.58
CA LYS A 78 -7.06 -17.96 -15.06
C LYS A 78 -6.51 -16.74 -15.80
N TYR A 79 -7.37 -15.80 -16.19
CA TYR A 79 -6.97 -14.53 -16.78
C TYR A 79 -7.29 -13.34 -15.87
N GLY A 80 -7.72 -13.58 -14.64
CA GLY A 80 -7.96 -12.52 -13.66
C GLY A 80 -6.70 -11.73 -13.30
N ASN A 81 -5.51 -12.36 -13.38
CA ASN A 81 -4.21 -11.68 -13.21
C ASN A 81 -3.70 -10.96 -14.48
N ARG A 82 -4.48 -10.95 -15.58
CA ARG A 82 -4.17 -10.21 -16.81
C ARG A 82 -4.68 -8.77 -16.78
N HIS A 83 -4.93 -8.28 -15.60
CA HIS A 83 -5.37 -6.92 -15.30
C HIS A 83 -6.71 -6.55 -15.97
N GLY A 84 -7.27 -5.41 -15.62
CA GLY A 84 -8.53 -4.97 -16.19
C GLY A 84 -8.76 -3.46 -16.07
N LEU A 85 -9.74 -3.00 -16.85
CA LEU A 85 -10.23 -1.63 -16.85
C LEU A 85 -11.74 -1.63 -16.64
N ILE A 86 -12.22 -0.81 -15.72
CA ILE A 86 -13.65 -0.48 -15.55
C ILE A 86 -13.78 1.03 -15.76
N ALA A 87 -14.29 1.45 -16.91
CA ALA A 87 -14.37 2.87 -17.22
C ALA A 87 -15.81 3.31 -17.50
N GLY A 88 -16.08 4.61 -17.39
CA GLY A 88 -17.38 5.21 -17.71
C GLY A 88 -17.72 6.42 -16.88
N ALA A 89 -18.69 7.23 -17.31
CA ALA A 89 -19.10 8.43 -16.62
C ALA A 89 -19.65 8.16 -15.20
N THR A 90 -19.71 9.19 -14.37
CA THR A 90 -20.28 9.09 -13.02
C THR A 90 -21.75 8.65 -13.07
N GLY A 91 -22.14 7.72 -12.20
CA GLY A 91 -23.52 7.21 -12.08
C GLY A 91 -23.90 6.17 -13.13
N THR A 92 -23.00 5.66 -13.96
CA THR A 92 -23.29 4.66 -15.01
C THR A 92 -23.25 3.21 -14.52
N GLY A 93 -22.69 2.94 -13.33
CA GLY A 93 -22.65 1.60 -12.74
C GLY A 93 -21.27 1.02 -12.45
N LYS A 94 -20.18 1.82 -12.59
CA LYS A 94 -18.80 1.35 -12.30
C LYS A 94 -18.64 0.72 -10.92
N THR A 95 -19.15 1.39 -9.87
CA THR A 95 -19.07 0.89 -8.47
C THR A 95 -19.77 -0.46 -8.33
N VAL A 96 -20.91 -0.67 -9.01
CA VAL A 96 -21.60 -1.96 -9.01
C VAL A 96 -20.75 -3.03 -9.69
N THR A 97 -20.13 -2.71 -10.83
CA THR A 97 -19.23 -3.65 -11.52
C THR A 97 -18.03 -4.00 -10.68
N LEU A 98 -17.41 -3.03 -9.99
CA LEU A 98 -16.32 -3.29 -9.04
C LEU A 98 -16.82 -4.21 -7.91
N GLN A 99 -17.97 -3.89 -7.32
CA GLN A 99 -18.57 -4.65 -6.22
C GLN A 99 -18.81 -6.12 -6.61
N ILE A 100 -19.46 -6.38 -7.75
CA ILE A 100 -19.73 -7.77 -8.20
C ILE A 100 -18.45 -8.54 -8.52
N LEU A 101 -17.41 -7.89 -9.03
CA LEU A 101 -16.12 -8.53 -9.26
C LEU A 101 -15.43 -8.87 -7.93
N ALA A 102 -15.44 -7.96 -6.95
CA ALA A 102 -14.89 -8.21 -5.62
C ALA A 102 -15.61 -9.38 -4.92
N GLU A 103 -16.96 -9.41 -4.95
CA GLU A 103 -17.79 -10.52 -4.48
C GLU A 103 -17.37 -11.86 -5.11
N ALA A 104 -17.25 -11.87 -6.44
CA ALA A 104 -16.98 -13.09 -7.18
C ALA A 104 -15.54 -13.60 -6.98
N PHE A 105 -14.55 -12.72 -6.94
CA PHE A 105 -13.19 -13.11 -6.57
C PHE A 105 -13.12 -13.64 -5.14
N SER A 106 -13.78 -12.99 -4.18
CA SER A 106 -13.89 -13.46 -2.80
C SER A 106 -14.50 -14.86 -2.75
N THR A 107 -15.64 -15.08 -3.42
CA THR A 107 -16.30 -16.39 -3.50
C THR A 107 -15.39 -17.46 -4.11
N ALA A 108 -14.57 -17.10 -5.10
CA ALA A 108 -13.58 -18.00 -5.69
C ALA A 108 -12.35 -18.25 -4.77
N GLY A 109 -12.34 -17.72 -3.55
CA GLY A 109 -11.24 -17.86 -2.59
C GLY A 109 -10.01 -17.04 -3.01
N VAL A 110 -10.22 -15.90 -3.65
CA VAL A 110 -9.18 -14.94 -4.04
C VAL A 110 -9.33 -13.70 -3.17
N PRO A 111 -8.35 -13.38 -2.30
CA PRO A 111 -8.36 -12.15 -1.55
C PRO A 111 -8.29 -10.92 -2.46
N VAL A 112 -8.97 -9.85 -2.03
CA VAL A 112 -9.11 -8.61 -2.80
C VAL A 112 -8.67 -7.44 -1.95
N PHE A 113 -8.00 -6.46 -2.56
CA PHE A 113 -7.80 -5.13 -2.00
C PHE A 113 -8.48 -4.10 -2.90
N LEU A 114 -9.23 -3.21 -2.30
CA LEU A 114 -9.84 -2.10 -3.03
C LEU A 114 -9.74 -0.81 -2.24
N SER A 115 -9.52 0.29 -2.95
CA SER A 115 -9.59 1.62 -2.38
C SER A 115 -11.01 2.18 -2.55
N ASP A 116 -11.61 2.64 -1.46
CA ASP A 116 -12.94 3.23 -1.44
C ASP A 116 -12.85 4.74 -1.26
N VAL A 117 -12.84 5.45 -2.38
CA VAL A 117 -12.69 6.91 -2.41
C VAL A 117 -13.99 7.63 -2.04
N LYS A 118 -15.14 6.98 -2.24
CA LYS A 118 -16.47 7.56 -2.01
C LYS A 118 -17.16 7.05 -0.75
N GLY A 119 -16.63 6.01 -0.13
CA GLY A 119 -17.21 5.36 1.04
C GLY A 119 -18.42 4.46 0.71
N ASP A 120 -18.72 4.20 -0.57
CA ASP A 120 -19.89 3.47 -1.01
C ASP A 120 -19.68 1.95 -1.13
N LEU A 121 -18.44 1.45 -1.07
CA LEU A 121 -18.09 0.02 -1.14
C LEU A 121 -18.18 -0.70 0.20
N SER A 122 -18.38 0.03 1.29
CA SER A 122 -18.51 -0.57 2.63
C SER A 122 -19.72 -1.51 2.75
N GLY A 123 -20.68 -1.40 1.82
CA GLY A 123 -21.83 -2.31 1.71
C GLY A 123 -21.47 -3.78 1.45
N LEU A 124 -20.27 -4.08 0.94
CA LEU A 124 -19.76 -5.45 0.81
C LEU A 124 -19.78 -6.24 2.13
N ALA A 125 -19.71 -5.54 3.26
CA ALA A 125 -19.77 -6.15 4.59
C ALA A 125 -21.21 -6.51 5.06
N ALA A 126 -22.23 -6.15 4.29
CA ALA A 126 -23.63 -6.38 4.63
C ALA A 126 -24.38 -7.07 3.49
N SER A 127 -25.32 -7.91 3.83
CA SER A 127 -26.20 -8.55 2.84
C SER A 127 -27.11 -7.52 2.17
N GLY A 128 -27.37 -7.69 0.88
CA GLY A 128 -28.48 -7.04 0.23
C GLY A 128 -29.81 -7.40 0.91
N SER A 129 -30.90 -6.70 0.60
CA SER A 129 -32.19 -6.92 1.24
C SER A 129 -33.34 -6.99 0.23
N PRO A 130 -34.25 -7.97 0.38
CA PRO A 130 -35.50 -8.00 -0.36
C PRO A 130 -36.41 -6.77 -0.09
N GLU A 131 -36.21 -6.10 1.02
CA GLU A 131 -36.95 -4.88 1.40
C GLU A 131 -36.26 -3.61 0.86
N GLY A 132 -35.10 -3.77 0.20
CA GLY A 132 -34.33 -2.67 -0.37
C GLY A 132 -35.06 -1.99 -1.54
N LYS A 133 -34.89 -0.68 -1.68
CA LYS A 133 -35.54 0.12 -2.73
C LYS A 133 -35.26 -0.38 -4.15
N LEU A 134 -34.10 -1.03 -4.37
CA LEU A 134 -33.65 -1.52 -5.68
C LEU A 134 -33.99 -3.00 -5.91
N HIS A 135 -34.60 -3.70 -4.93
CA HIS A 135 -34.87 -5.15 -5.04
C HIS A 135 -35.70 -5.48 -6.27
N GLY A 136 -36.76 -4.70 -6.56
CA GLY A 136 -37.60 -4.92 -7.77
C GLY A 136 -36.79 -4.83 -9.06
N ALA A 137 -36.01 -3.78 -9.21
CA ALA A 137 -35.15 -3.61 -10.39
C ALA A 137 -34.04 -4.69 -10.49
N PHE A 138 -33.50 -5.13 -9.37
CA PHE A 138 -32.51 -6.22 -9.32
C PHE A 138 -33.13 -7.57 -9.67
N THR A 139 -34.37 -7.83 -9.22
CA THR A 139 -35.09 -9.06 -9.56
C THR A 139 -35.42 -9.11 -11.05
N GLU A 140 -35.94 -8.03 -11.63
CA GLU A 140 -36.21 -7.92 -13.06
C GLU A 140 -34.94 -8.16 -13.90
N ARG A 141 -33.83 -7.51 -13.50
CA ARG A 141 -32.53 -7.66 -14.16
C ARG A 141 -32.01 -9.09 -14.04
N ALA A 142 -32.07 -9.69 -12.86
CA ALA A 142 -31.65 -11.06 -12.63
C ALA A 142 -32.45 -12.05 -13.49
N GLN A 143 -33.75 -11.87 -13.60
CA GLN A 143 -34.60 -12.67 -14.49
C GLN A 143 -34.20 -12.52 -15.95
N THR A 144 -33.93 -11.28 -16.43
CA THR A 144 -33.51 -11.01 -17.81
C THR A 144 -32.21 -11.74 -18.18
N ILE A 145 -31.24 -11.80 -17.28
CA ILE A 145 -29.94 -12.45 -17.52
C ILE A 145 -29.89 -13.91 -17.05
N GLY A 146 -31.02 -14.49 -16.64
CA GLY A 146 -31.10 -15.87 -16.17
C GLY A 146 -30.35 -16.14 -14.86
N LEU A 147 -30.28 -15.14 -13.94
CA LEU A 147 -29.62 -15.24 -12.65
C LEU A 147 -30.65 -15.43 -11.53
N ASP A 148 -30.44 -16.38 -10.64
CA ASP A 148 -31.14 -16.42 -9.35
C ASP A 148 -30.53 -15.41 -8.39
N LEU A 149 -31.28 -14.37 -8.10
CA LEU A 149 -30.85 -13.32 -7.17
C LEU A 149 -30.82 -13.85 -5.74
N SER A 150 -29.66 -13.88 -5.14
CA SER A 150 -29.47 -14.18 -3.72
C SER A 150 -28.63 -13.08 -3.06
N TYR A 151 -28.96 -12.78 -1.81
CA TYR A 151 -28.22 -11.81 -1.03
C TYR A 151 -27.30 -12.50 -0.03
N ASP A 152 -26.08 -11.99 0.11
CA ASP A 152 -25.04 -12.55 0.99
C ASP A 152 -24.15 -11.43 1.56
N THR A 153 -23.37 -11.77 2.59
CA THR A 153 -22.31 -10.93 3.17
C THR A 153 -20.94 -11.50 2.79
N PHE A 154 -19.92 -10.65 2.76
CA PHE A 154 -18.57 -11.06 2.44
C PHE A 154 -17.59 -10.79 3.59
N PRO A 155 -16.48 -11.53 3.69
CA PRO A 155 -15.46 -11.31 4.72
C PRO A 155 -14.71 -10.01 4.43
N VAL A 156 -15.12 -8.91 5.07
CA VAL A 156 -14.55 -7.57 4.86
C VAL A 156 -13.66 -7.18 6.03
N VAL A 157 -12.50 -6.60 5.72
CA VAL A 157 -11.63 -5.89 6.65
C VAL A 157 -11.47 -4.45 6.17
N PHE A 158 -11.74 -3.51 7.08
CA PHE A 158 -11.56 -2.08 6.81
C PHE A 158 -10.19 -1.60 7.25
N TRP A 159 -9.52 -0.86 6.36
CA TRP A 159 -8.23 -0.22 6.56
C TRP A 159 -8.36 1.29 6.43
N ASP A 160 -7.57 2.05 7.20
CA ASP A 160 -7.56 3.51 7.14
C ASP A 160 -6.18 4.06 7.54
N LEU A 161 -5.60 4.95 6.74
CA LEU A 161 -4.33 5.58 7.06
C LEU A 161 -4.41 6.48 8.31
N TYR A 162 -5.62 6.95 8.65
CA TYR A 162 -5.86 7.79 9.82
C TYR A 162 -6.41 7.01 11.03
N GLY A 163 -6.78 5.75 10.85
CA GLY A 163 -7.28 4.88 11.91
C GLY A 163 -8.67 5.23 12.45
N GLU A 164 -9.47 6.01 11.72
CA GLU A 164 -10.81 6.43 12.12
C GLU A 164 -11.91 5.51 11.58
N LEU A 165 -11.75 5.03 10.36
CA LEU A 165 -12.75 4.25 9.61
C LEU A 165 -12.32 2.80 9.34
N GLY A 166 -11.19 2.36 9.87
CA GLY A 166 -10.63 1.03 9.69
C GLY A 166 -9.44 0.80 10.62
N HIS A 167 -8.84 -0.38 10.53
CA HIS A 167 -7.57 -0.65 11.19
C HIS A 167 -6.50 0.31 10.65
N PRO A 168 -5.70 0.92 11.51
CA PRO A 168 -4.63 1.81 11.05
C PRO A 168 -3.63 1.10 10.16
N VAL A 169 -3.38 1.68 8.99
CA VAL A 169 -2.29 1.22 8.11
C VAL A 169 -1.05 2.04 8.37
N ARG A 170 0.06 1.37 8.64
CA ARG A 170 1.37 2.01 8.81
C ARG A 170 2.42 1.32 7.96
N ALA A 171 3.41 2.11 7.56
CA ALA A 171 4.66 1.64 6.97
C ALA A 171 5.81 2.31 7.72
N THR A 172 6.94 1.65 7.83
CA THR A 172 8.13 2.30 8.36
C THR A 172 8.81 3.14 7.28
N ILE A 173 9.57 4.15 7.69
CA ILE A 173 10.41 4.92 6.77
C ILE A 173 11.40 4.01 6.03
N ALA A 174 11.92 2.99 6.73
CA ALA A 174 12.84 2.01 6.14
C ALA A 174 12.18 1.20 5.02
N GLU A 175 10.94 0.69 5.23
CA GLU A 175 10.17 -0.05 4.21
C GLU A 175 9.81 0.83 3.01
N MET A 176 9.43 2.08 3.24
CA MET A 176 9.15 3.01 2.15
C MET A 176 10.39 3.25 1.27
N GLY A 177 11.56 3.29 1.87
CA GLY A 177 12.83 3.47 1.19
C GLY A 177 13.03 4.87 0.58
N PRO A 178 14.28 5.20 0.19
CA PRO A 178 14.61 6.53 -0.28
C PRO A 178 13.97 6.87 -1.63
N LEU A 179 13.73 5.89 -2.49
CA LEU A 179 13.16 6.12 -3.83
C LEU A 179 11.71 6.60 -3.75
N LEU A 180 10.84 5.88 -3.02
CA LEU A 180 9.43 6.25 -2.88
C LEU A 180 9.27 7.54 -2.07
N LEU A 181 10.08 7.73 -1.03
CA LEU A 181 10.11 8.97 -0.27
C LEU A 181 10.55 10.18 -1.12
N SER A 182 11.55 10.01 -1.99
CA SER A 182 11.97 11.07 -2.92
C SER A 182 10.82 11.51 -3.81
N ARG A 183 10.01 10.57 -4.28
CA ARG A 183 8.83 10.84 -5.12
C ARG A 183 7.72 11.51 -4.33
N LEU A 184 7.39 10.98 -3.14
CA LEU A 184 6.39 11.57 -2.24
C LEU A 184 6.72 13.02 -1.89
N LEU A 185 7.99 13.31 -1.64
CA LEU A 185 8.48 14.63 -1.26
C LEU A 185 8.81 15.53 -2.46
N GLU A 186 8.69 15.05 -3.71
CA GLU A 186 9.09 15.77 -4.94
C GLU A 186 10.51 16.32 -4.85
N LEU A 187 11.45 15.47 -4.52
CA LEU A 187 12.84 15.87 -4.37
C LEU A 187 13.52 16.02 -5.74
N SER A 188 14.37 17.02 -5.85
CA SER A 188 15.30 17.10 -6.99
C SER A 188 16.36 16.01 -6.88
N GLU A 189 17.02 15.69 -7.99
CA GLU A 189 18.12 14.71 -8.05
C GLU A 189 19.19 14.92 -6.96
N ALA A 190 19.58 16.18 -6.71
CA ALA A 190 20.53 16.51 -5.66
C ALA A 190 19.98 16.25 -4.23
N GLN A 191 18.69 16.42 -4.01
CA GLN A 191 18.02 16.14 -2.73
C GLN A 191 17.81 14.64 -2.54
N GLU A 192 17.43 13.93 -3.60
CA GLU A 192 17.34 12.47 -3.62
C GLU A 192 18.69 11.83 -3.29
N GLY A 193 19.80 12.36 -3.85
CA GLY A 193 21.14 11.91 -3.50
C GLY A 193 21.45 12.05 -2.00
N ILE A 194 21.03 13.15 -1.35
CA ILE A 194 21.21 13.33 0.09
C ILE A 194 20.33 12.36 0.88
N LEU A 195 19.10 12.12 0.44
CA LEU A 195 18.23 11.13 1.08
C LEU A 195 18.84 9.72 1.00
N ASN A 196 19.38 9.32 -0.14
CA ASN A 196 20.10 8.06 -0.31
C ASN A 196 21.33 7.97 0.63
N ILE A 197 22.09 9.07 0.80
CA ILE A 197 23.20 9.13 1.75
C ILE A 197 22.68 8.93 3.18
N ALA A 198 21.55 9.56 3.54
CA ALA A 198 20.96 9.42 4.87
C ALA A 198 20.59 7.97 5.17
N PHE A 199 19.92 7.27 4.25
CA PHE A 199 19.60 5.86 4.40
C PHE A 199 20.85 4.98 4.51
N ARG A 200 21.85 5.23 3.66
CA ARG A 200 23.13 4.52 3.74
C ARG A 200 23.82 4.70 5.08
N VAL A 201 23.79 5.90 5.64
CA VAL A 201 24.34 6.19 6.98
C VAL A 201 23.54 5.46 8.06
N ALA A 202 22.20 5.44 7.94
CA ALA A 202 21.35 4.71 8.88
C ALA A 202 21.72 3.23 8.91
N ASP A 203 21.86 2.59 7.74
CA ASP A 203 22.25 1.18 7.62
C ASP A 203 23.63 0.93 8.23
N GLU A 204 24.64 1.74 7.88
CA GLU A 204 26.02 1.60 8.38
C GLU A 204 26.11 1.80 9.89
N GLN A 205 25.27 2.61 10.49
CA GLN A 205 25.28 2.94 11.92
C GLN A 205 24.26 2.16 12.74
N GLY A 206 23.44 1.28 12.10
CA GLY A 206 22.40 0.52 12.75
C GLY A 206 21.31 1.39 13.37
N LEU A 207 20.89 2.46 12.67
CA LEU A 207 19.85 3.41 13.10
C LEU A 207 18.52 3.00 12.48
N PRO A 208 17.57 2.44 13.25
CA PRO A 208 16.24 2.09 12.71
C PRO A 208 15.49 3.35 12.29
N LEU A 209 14.95 3.35 11.07
CA LEU A 209 14.12 4.42 10.53
C LEU A 209 12.66 3.96 10.55
N LEU A 210 11.96 4.20 11.64
CA LEU A 210 10.61 3.73 11.86
C LEU A 210 9.57 4.78 11.49
N ASP A 211 9.78 6.02 11.90
CA ASP A 211 8.85 7.11 11.70
C ASP A 211 9.50 8.41 11.16
N LEU A 212 8.70 9.46 11.00
CA LEU A 212 9.17 10.74 10.47
C LEU A 212 10.19 11.43 11.39
N LYS A 213 10.10 11.22 12.72
CA LYS A 213 11.07 11.81 13.70
C LYS A 213 12.46 11.26 13.46
N ASP A 214 12.57 9.98 13.12
CA ASP A 214 13.82 9.33 12.80
C ASP A 214 14.50 9.97 11.61
N LEU A 215 13.76 10.08 10.50
CA LEU A 215 14.28 10.67 9.28
C LEU A 215 14.67 12.15 9.48
N GLN A 216 13.87 12.91 10.20
CA GLN A 216 14.16 14.31 10.50
C GLN A 216 15.45 14.44 11.32
N SER A 217 15.61 13.61 12.37
CA SER A 217 16.80 13.62 13.22
C SER A 217 18.06 13.19 12.47
N LEU A 218 17.92 12.17 11.62
CA LEU A 218 19.00 11.71 10.76
C LEU A 218 19.42 12.80 9.77
N LEU A 219 18.47 13.52 9.14
CA LEU A 219 18.78 14.62 8.23
C LEU A 219 19.48 15.79 8.94
N VAL A 220 19.13 16.09 10.21
CA VAL A 220 19.86 17.05 11.03
C VAL A 220 21.30 16.59 11.23
N TRP A 221 21.49 15.31 11.59
CA TRP A 221 22.81 14.72 11.78
C TRP A 221 23.64 14.77 10.50
N VAL A 222 23.05 14.39 9.34
CA VAL A 222 23.69 14.46 8.01
C VAL A 222 24.14 15.89 7.70
N GLY A 223 23.28 16.87 7.95
CA GLY A 223 23.60 18.30 7.75
C GLY A 223 24.77 18.79 8.61
N GLN A 224 24.88 18.31 9.82
CA GLN A 224 25.95 18.65 10.75
C GLN A 224 27.28 18.00 10.41
N ASN A 225 27.24 16.74 9.96
CA ASN A 225 28.41 15.95 9.57
C ASN A 225 28.72 16.05 8.06
N ARG A 226 28.19 17.10 7.38
CA ARG A 226 28.29 17.25 5.93
C ARG A 226 29.72 17.27 5.38
N ALA A 227 30.70 17.78 6.16
CA ALA A 227 32.09 17.87 5.71
C ALA A 227 32.67 16.47 5.46
N ASP A 228 32.52 15.57 6.43
CA ASP A 228 33.01 14.20 6.35
C ASP A 228 32.23 13.37 5.35
N LEU A 229 30.91 13.54 5.31
CA LEU A 229 30.02 12.86 4.36
C LEU A 229 30.31 13.30 2.92
N SER A 230 30.60 14.59 2.70
CA SER A 230 30.94 15.09 1.36
C SER A 230 32.23 14.50 0.82
N LEU A 231 33.19 14.19 1.68
CA LEU A 231 34.43 13.50 1.27
C LEU A 231 34.19 12.04 0.84
N ARG A 232 33.17 11.39 1.43
CA ARG A 232 32.86 9.98 1.16
C ARG A 232 31.87 9.78 0.01
N PHE A 233 30.85 10.64 -0.07
CA PHE A 233 29.67 10.41 -0.90
C PHE A 233 29.41 11.52 -1.92
N GLY A 234 30.17 12.60 -1.90
CA GLY A 234 29.93 13.77 -2.74
C GLY A 234 29.23 14.90 -2.00
N ASN A 235 28.88 15.97 -2.70
CA ASN A 235 28.44 17.22 -2.12
C ASN A 235 27.15 17.10 -1.28
N VAL A 236 27.23 17.28 0.02
CA VAL A 236 26.10 17.38 0.95
C VAL A 236 25.90 18.86 1.33
N SER A 237 24.87 19.50 0.75
CA SER A 237 24.59 20.92 1.01
C SER A 237 23.54 21.08 2.11
N THR A 238 23.74 22.07 3.00
CA THR A 238 22.75 22.45 4.03
C THR A 238 21.46 22.98 3.41
N ALA A 239 21.53 23.59 2.23
CA ALA A 239 20.37 24.11 1.52
C ALA A 239 19.44 22.96 1.07
N SER A 240 20.01 21.86 0.56
CA SER A 240 19.25 20.68 0.16
C SER A 240 18.68 19.94 1.37
N VAL A 241 19.44 19.77 2.45
CA VAL A 241 18.92 19.19 3.70
C VAL A 241 17.72 20.01 4.21
N GLY A 242 17.84 21.34 4.28
CA GLY A 242 16.75 22.21 4.68
C GLY A 242 15.54 22.19 3.75
N ALA A 243 15.75 21.91 2.45
CA ALA A 243 14.65 21.74 1.51
C ALA A 243 13.89 20.44 1.79
N ILE A 244 14.57 19.33 2.02
CA ILE A 244 13.96 18.04 2.38
C ILE A 244 13.14 18.19 3.68
N GLN A 245 13.71 18.84 4.72
CA GLN A 245 13.01 19.07 5.98
C GLN A 245 11.72 19.88 5.81
N ARG A 246 11.73 20.92 4.95
CA ARG A 246 10.49 21.68 4.64
C ARG A 246 9.44 20.82 3.95
N ARG A 247 9.83 19.90 3.06
CA ARG A 247 8.90 18.96 2.42
C ARG A 247 8.32 17.96 3.43
N LEU A 248 9.13 17.47 4.37
CA LEU A 248 8.65 16.61 5.46
C LEU A 248 7.63 17.33 6.34
N LEU A 249 7.85 18.60 6.66
CA LEU A 249 6.89 19.41 7.43
C LEU A 249 5.54 19.56 6.69
N VAL A 250 5.56 19.72 5.37
CA VAL A 250 4.32 19.75 4.57
C VAL A 250 3.59 18.41 4.66
N LEU A 251 4.33 17.30 4.58
CA LEU A 251 3.77 15.96 4.68
C LEU A 251 3.17 15.69 6.08
N GLU A 252 3.82 16.13 7.15
CA GLU A 252 3.27 16.10 8.51
C GLU A 252 1.94 16.85 8.62
N ASN A 253 1.88 18.06 8.06
CA ASN A 253 0.66 18.87 8.05
C ASN A 253 -0.50 18.22 7.27
N GLN A 254 -0.21 17.33 6.33
CA GLN A 254 -1.19 16.53 5.62
C GLN A 254 -1.66 15.29 6.42
N GLY A 255 -1.15 15.10 7.63
CA GLY A 255 -1.54 14.00 8.52
C GLY A 255 -0.77 12.70 8.30
N ALA A 256 0.33 12.73 7.54
CA ALA A 256 1.14 11.54 7.27
C ALA A 256 1.87 10.99 8.52
N THR A 257 1.89 11.72 9.63
CA THR A 257 2.48 11.26 10.90
C THR A 257 1.83 9.95 11.38
N GLY A 258 0.54 9.75 11.13
CA GLY A 258 -0.17 8.53 11.51
C GLY A 258 0.13 7.34 10.60
N PHE A 259 0.63 7.61 9.39
CA PHE A 259 0.97 6.58 8.43
C PHE A 259 2.38 5.99 8.63
N PHE A 260 3.33 6.79 9.12
CA PHE A 260 4.68 6.29 9.39
C PHE A 260 4.84 5.81 10.83
N GLY A 261 5.27 4.56 10.99
CA GLY A 261 5.52 3.96 12.31
C GLY A 261 5.18 2.47 12.37
N GLU A 262 5.10 1.97 13.59
CA GLU A 262 4.82 0.56 13.88
C GLU A 262 3.50 0.39 14.67
N PRO A 263 2.85 -0.79 14.62
CA PRO A 263 3.22 -1.93 13.76
C PRO A 263 2.94 -1.61 12.28
N ALA A 264 3.89 -1.96 11.41
CA ALA A 264 3.72 -1.85 9.97
C ALA A 264 2.71 -2.88 9.46
N LEU A 265 2.08 -2.61 8.31
CA LEU A 265 1.14 -3.53 7.67
C LEU A 265 1.85 -4.83 7.28
N ALA A 266 1.44 -5.94 7.87
CA ALA A 266 1.88 -7.26 7.46
C ALA A 266 1.10 -7.70 6.21
N LEU A 267 1.79 -7.95 5.10
CA LEU A 267 1.14 -8.34 3.84
C LEU A 267 0.31 -9.62 3.98
N ASP A 268 0.75 -10.57 4.82
CA ASP A 268 0.02 -11.83 5.07
C ASP A 268 -1.40 -11.61 5.58
N ASP A 269 -1.67 -10.49 6.26
CA ASP A 269 -3.01 -10.15 6.74
C ASP A 269 -3.98 -9.78 5.61
N LEU A 270 -3.46 -9.43 4.44
CA LEU A 270 -4.28 -9.15 3.24
C LEU A 270 -4.68 -10.43 2.49
N PHE A 271 -3.99 -11.55 2.72
CA PHE A 271 -4.15 -12.80 1.98
C PHE A 271 -5.05 -13.83 2.70
N GLN A 272 -5.78 -13.40 3.71
CA GLN A 272 -6.60 -14.30 4.51
C GLN A 272 -7.85 -14.78 3.76
N THR A 273 -8.37 -15.93 4.18
CA THR A 273 -9.66 -16.45 3.78
C THR A 273 -10.52 -16.73 5.01
N ASP A 274 -11.84 -16.70 4.87
CA ASP A 274 -12.75 -17.08 5.94
C ASP A 274 -12.86 -18.63 6.09
N ALA A 275 -13.64 -19.08 7.07
CA ALA A 275 -13.84 -20.50 7.33
C ALA A 275 -14.54 -21.24 6.16
N ALA A 276 -15.23 -20.53 5.29
CA ALA A 276 -15.84 -21.07 4.06
C ALA A 276 -14.88 -21.09 2.88
N GLY A 277 -13.63 -20.63 3.05
CA GLY A 277 -12.63 -20.54 2.00
C GLY A 277 -12.80 -19.34 1.07
N ARG A 278 -13.66 -18.36 1.42
CA ARG A 278 -13.84 -17.13 0.64
C ARG A 278 -12.67 -16.18 0.94
N GLY A 279 -12.14 -15.54 -0.11
CA GLY A 279 -11.06 -14.55 0.01
C GLY A 279 -11.52 -13.29 0.77
N GLN A 280 -10.67 -12.79 1.65
CA GLN A 280 -10.93 -11.56 2.39
C GLN A 280 -10.97 -10.36 1.43
N ILE A 281 -11.94 -9.48 1.61
CA ILE A 281 -12.05 -8.20 0.91
C ILE A 281 -11.50 -7.11 1.82
N ASN A 282 -10.34 -6.60 1.46
CA ASN A 282 -9.66 -5.51 2.16
C ASN A 282 -10.10 -4.17 1.57
N ILE A 283 -10.79 -3.34 2.34
CA ILE A 283 -11.29 -2.04 1.90
C ILE A 283 -10.50 -0.92 2.57
N LEU A 284 -9.75 -0.16 1.79
CA LEU A 284 -9.11 1.07 2.25
C LEU A 284 -10.11 2.23 2.24
N ALA A 285 -10.39 2.82 3.37
CA ALA A 285 -11.14 4.08 3.45
C ALA A 285 -10.28 5.24 2.94
N ALA A 286 -10.56 5.68 1.72
CA ALA A 286 -9.76 6.69 1.03
C ALA A 286 -10.44 8.06 0.90
N GLU A 287 -11.62 8.27 1.51
CA GLU A 287 -12.41 9.50 1.42
C GLU A 287 -11.58 10.75 1.82
N ARG A 288 -10.83 10.68 2.90
CA ARG A 288 -9.96 11.78 3.37
C ARG A 288 -8.68 11.92 2.54
N LEU A 289 -8.24 10.85 1.90
CA LEU A 289 -7.03 10.85 1.08
C LEU A 289 -7.19 11.64 -0.21
N MET A 290 -8.44 11.96 -0.62
CA MET A 290 -8.72 12.89 -1.70
C MET A 290 -8.14 14.28 -1.46
N GLY A 291 -7.99 14.69 -0.19
CA GLY A 291 -7.30 15.93 0.19
C GLY A 291 -5.77 15.83 0.18
N ALA A 292 -5.22 14.61 -0.01
CA ALA A 292 -3.79 14.34 -0.04
C ALA A 292 -3.44 13.31 -1.15
N PRO A 293 -3.69 13.63 -2.43
CA PRO A 293 -3.60 12.67 -3.54
C PRO A 293 -2.20 12.05 -3.69
N ARG A 294 -1.15 12.79 -3.34
CA ARG A 294 0.22 12.26 -3.35
C ARG A 294 0.44 11.17 -2.30
N LEU A 295 -0.08 11.37 -1.09
CA LEU A 295 -0.02 10.34 -0.04
C LEU A 295 -0.78 9.09 -0.47
N TYR A 296 -1.96 9.26 -1.06
CA TYR A 296 -2.76 8.18 -1.62
C TYR A 296 -1.98 7.39 -2.69
N ALA A 297 -1.49 8.08 -3.72
CA ALA A 297 -0.73 7.47 -4.81
C ALA A 297 0.54 6.77 -4.29
N THR A 298 1.28 7.38 -3.37
CA THR A 298 2.50 6.81 -2.81
C THR A 298 2.22 5.57 -1.97
N PHE A 299 1.17 5.61 -1.14
CA PHE A 299 0.74 4.45 -0.38
C PHE A 299 0.39 3.26 -1.29
N LEU A 300 -0.44 3.49 -2.31
CA LEU A 300 -0.83 2.43 -3.23
C LEU A 300 0.36 1.86 -4.02
N LEU A 301 1.28 2.74 -4.42
CA LEU A 301 2.51 2.30 -5.09
C LEU A 301 3.43 1.52 -4.16
N TRP A 302 3.58 1.98 -2.91
CA TRP A 302 4.33 1.23 -1.89
C TRP A 302 3.74 -0.17 -1.70
N LEU A 303 2.43 -0.27 -1.45
CA LEU A 303 1.76 -1.55 -1.27
C LEU A 303 1.94 -2.47 -2.49
N LEU A 304 1.79 -1.93 -3.69
CA LEU A 304 1.97 -2.69 -4.93
C LEU A 304 3.43 -3.13 -5.13
N SER A 305 4.40 -2.30 -4.71
CA SER A 305 5.84 -2.64 -4.74
C SER A 305 6.19 -3.72 -3.72
N GLU A 306 5.66 -3.62 -2.50
CA GLU A 306 5.83 -4.64 -1.46
C GLU A 306 5.28 -6.00 -1.89
N LEU A 307 4.08 -6.01 -2.50
CA LEU A 307 3.50 -7.22 -3.07
C LEU A 307 4.39 -7.80 -4.17
N PHE A 308 4.97 -6.95 -5.02
CA PHE A 308 5.87 -7.39 -6.07
C PHE A 308 7.17 -7.97 -5.52
N GLU A 309 7.76 -7.38 -4.49
CA GLU A 309 9.03 -7.83 -3.90
C GLU A 309 8.86 -9.12 -3.07
N THR A 310 7.77 -9.19 -2.30
CA THR A 310 7.55 -10.28 -1.33
C THR A 310 6.98 -11.55 -1.96
N LEU A 311 6.08 -11.42 -2.94
CA LEU A 311 5.41 -12.58 -3.52
C LEU A 311 6.34 -13.41 -4.40
N PRO A 312 6.26 -14.75 -4.34
CA PRO A 312 7.01 -15.63 -5.22
C PRO A 312 6.47 -15.58 -6.67
N GLU A 313 7.34 -15.90 -7.62
CA GLU A 313 6.92 -16.12 -9.01
C GLU A 313 6.04 -17.39 -9.08
N VAL A 314 4.83 -17.26 -9.63
CA VAL A 314 3.87 -18.38 -9.74
C VAL A 314 3.48 -18.70 -11.20
N GLY A 315 3.91 -17.87 -12.15
CA GLY A 315 3.59 -18.05 -13.57
C GLY A 315 2.13 -17.76 -13.90
N ASP A 316 1.48 -18.68 -14.63
CA ASP A 316 0.05 -18.58 -15.00
C ASP A 316 -0.78 -19.53 -14.10
N PRO A 317 -1.24 -19.13 -12.93
CA PRO A 317 -2.06 -19.95 -12.03
C PRO A 317 -3.50 -20.06 -12.55
N ASP A 318 -4.23 -21.09 -12.10
CA ASP A 318 -5.64 -21.30 -12.48
C ASP A 318 -6.59 -20.19 -12.00
N LYS A 319 -6.20 -19.47 -10.94
CA LYS A 319 -6.86 -18.27 -10.43
C LYS A 319 -5.83 -17.29 -9.86
N PRO A 320 -6.12 -15.98 -9.80
CA PRO A 320 -5.23 -15.03 -9.15
C PRO A 320 -4.93 -15.41 -7.70
N LYS A 321 -3.75 -15.06 -7.22
CA LYS A 321 -3.40 -15.12 -5.79
C LYS A 321 -3.99 -13.93 -5.03
N PHE A 322 -4.14 -12.81 -5.71
CA PHE A 322 -4.63 -11.55 -5.16
C PHE A 322 -5.17 -10.66 -6.28
N VAL A 323 -6.18 -9.85 -5.99
CA VAL A 323 -6.70 -8.85 -6.94
C VAL A 323 -6.73 -7.49 -6.29
N PHE A 324 -6.20 -6.51 -7.00
CA PHE A 324 -6.10 -5.13 -6.57
C PHE A 324 -7.01 -4.23 -7.43
N PHE A 325 -7.89 -3.46 -6.81
CA PHE A 325 -8.76 -2.50 -7.48
C PHE A 325 -8.37 -1.07 -7.10
N PHE A 326 -7.98 -0.28 -8.09
CA PHE A 326 -7.70 1.14 -7.95
C PHE A 326 -8.94 1.95 -8.36
N ASP A 327 -9.74 2.39 -7.40
CA ASP A 327 -10.82 3.33 -7.69
C ASP A 327 -10.27 4.75 -7.92
N GLU A 328 -10.92 5.50 -8.81
CA GLU A 328 -10.51 6.82 -9.30
C GLU A 328 -9.02 6.82 -9.74
N ALA A 329 -8.67 5.89 -10.61
CA ALA A 329 -7.28 5.63 -11.03
C ALA A 329 -6.56 6.85 -11.62
N HIS A 330 -7.30 7.87 -12.11
CA HIS A 330 -6.73 9.12 -12.57
C HIS A 330 -5.86 9.81 -11.50
N LEU A 331 -6.20 9.64 -10.20
CA LEU A 331 -5.40 10.20 -9.10
C LEU A 331 -3.97 9.64 -9.01
N LEU A 332 -3.71 8.49 -9.62
CA LEU A 332 -2.36 7.91 -9.68
C LEU A 332 -1.51 8.57 -10.76
N PHE A 333 -2.16 9.20 -11.76
CA PHE A 333 -1.51 9.67 -12.97
C PHE A 333 -1.57 11.18 -13.13
N ASP A 334 -2.62 11.85 -12.60
CA ASP A 334 -2.80 13.30 -12.68
C ASP A 334 -1.67 14.00 -11.91
N ASP A 335 -0.97 14.90 -12.58
CA ASP A 335 0.19 15.65 -12.05
C ASP A 335 1.30 14.77 -11.45
N ALA A 336 1.28 13.46 -11.74
CA ALA A 336 2.28 12.54 -11.23
C ALA A 336 3.63 12.74 -11.94
N PRO A 337 4.75 12.75 -11.20
CA PRO A 337 6.07 12.76 -11.82
C PRO A 337 6.24 11.54 -12.74
N LYS A 338 6.84 11.76 -13.93
CA LYS A 338 7.04 10.68 -14.92
C LYS A 338 7.63 9.41 -14.31
N ALA A 339 8.61 9.54 -13.44
CA ALA A 339 9.24 8.39 -12.79
C ALA A 339 8.28 7.60 -11.86
N LEU A 340 7.20 8.22 -11.34
CA LEU A 340 6.16 7.51 -10.62
C LEU A 340 5.29 6.71 -11.60
N VAL A 341 4.88 7.32 -12.70
CA VAL A 341 4.12 6.66 -13.77
C VAL A 341 4.90 5.47 -14.33
N ASP A 342 6.18 5.66 -14.65
CA ASP A 342 7.09 4.61 -15.13
C ASP A 342 7.19 3.43 -14.13
N LYS A 343 7.19 3.73 -12.82
CA LYS A 343 7.21 2.69 -11.78
C LYS A 343 5.88 1.93 -11.68
N VAL A 344 4.74 2.62 -11.76
CA VAL A 344 3.42 1.98 -11.80
C VAL A 344 3.33 1.06 -13.02
N GLU A 345 3.76 1.52 -14.18
CA GLU A 345 3.82 0.72 -15.41
C GLU A 345 4.70 -0.52 -15.25
N GLN A 346 5.92 -0.33 -14.74
CA GLN A 346 6.85 -1.44 -14.49
C GLN A 346 6.24 -2.49 -13.57
N VAL A 347 5.69 -2.06 -12.43
CA VAL A 347 5.11 -2.97 -11.45
C VAL A 347 3.86 -3.66 -12.03
N ALA A 348 2.95 -2.92 -12.67
CA ALA A 348 1.77 -3.50 -13.31
C ALA A 348 2.14 -4.56 -14.35
N ARG A 349 3.19 -4.33 -15.15
CA ARG A 349 3.69 -5.31 -16.13
C ARG A 349 4.25 -6.58 -15.48
N LEU A 350 4.97 -6.45 -14.38
CA LEU A 350 5.72 -7.55 -13.77
C LEU A 350 4.92 -8.33 -12.73
N ILE A 351 4.01 -7.68 -12.00
CA ILE A 351 3.29 -8.29 -10.87
C ILE A 351 2.35 -9.43 -11.30
N ARG A 352 2.01 -9.47 -12.57
CA ARG A 352 1.25 -10.57 -13.17
C ARG A 352 1.94 -11.92 -12.94
N SER A 353 3.27 -12.01 -13.06
CA SER A 353 4.03 -13.24 -12.83
C SER A 353 3.95 -13.73 -11.38
N LYS A 354 3.60 -12.84 -10.45
CA LYS A 354 3.32 -13.14 -9.03
C LYS A 354 1.87 -13.60 -8.80
N GLY A 355 1.06 -13.67 -9.86
CA GLY A 355 -0.34 -14.06 -9.77
C GLY A 355 -1.29 -12.94 -9.31
N VAL A 356 -0.86 -11.69 -9.32
CA VAL A 356 -1.66 -10.54 -8.89
C VAL A 356 -2.36 -9.90 -10.08
N GLY A 357 -3.69 -9.73 -9.98
CA GLY A 357 -4.51 -8.95 -10.91
C GLY A 357 -4.63 -7.50 -10.46
N VAL A 358 -4.49 -6.54 -11.38
CA VAL A 358 -4.68 -5.12 -11.11
C VAL A 358 -5.78 -4.59 -12.01
N TYR A 359 -6.79 -3.97 -11.41
CA TYR A 359 -7.94 -3.39 -12.11
C TYR A 359 -8.02 -1.90 -11.83
N PHE A 360 -8.00 -1.09 -12.87
CA PHE A 360 -8.14 0.35 -12.77
C PHE A 360 -9.60 0.74 -13.02
N ILE A 361 -10.14 1.59 -12.14
CA ILE A 361 -11.48 2.14 -12.26
C ILE A 361 -11.35 3.64 -12.48
N THR A 362 -11.87 4.16 -13.58
CA THR A 362 -11.77 5.57 -13.93
C THR A 362 -13.01 6.09 -14.64
N GLN A 363 -13.14 7.40 -14.77
CA GLN A 363 -14.23 8.03 -15.50
C GLN A 363 -14.02 7.99 -17.01
N ASN A 364 -12.76 8.04 -17.45
CA ASN A 364 -12.39 7.99 -18.85
C ASN A 364 -11.16 7.07 -19.06
N PRO A 365 -11.18 6.16 -20.04
CA PRO A 365 -9.99 5.37 -20.37
C PRO A 365 -8.73 6.21 -20.65
N ALA A 366 -8.90 7.41 -21.20
CA ALA A 366 -7.79 8.33 -21.50
C ALA A 366 -7.06 8.87 -20.26
N ASP A 367 -7.61 8.70 -19.06
CA ASP A 367 -6.96 9.07 -17.80
C ASP A 367 -5.80 8.11 -17.46
N VAL A 368 -5.79 6.91 -18.06
CA VAL A 368 -4.75 5.90 -17.84
C VAL A 368 -3.73 5.96 -18.99
N PRO A 369 -2.43 6.04 -18.71
CA PRO A 369 -1.39 6.06 -19.73
C PRO A 369 -1.50 4.88 -20.71
N GLU A 370 -1.24 5.13 -21.99
CA GLU A 370 -1.42 4.15 -23.08
C GLU A 370 -0.60 2.86 -22.86
N ASP A 371 0.61 2.99 -22.34
CA ASP A 371 1.48 1.85 -22.02
C ASP A 371 0.89 0.93 -20.95
N ILE A 372 0.13 1.49 -20.00
CA ILE A 372 -0.62 0.74 -18.99
C ILE A 372 -1.91 0.17 -19.60
N LEU A 373 -2.67 0.97 -20.37
CA LEU A 373 -3.89 0.51 -21.04
C LEU A 373 -3.64 -0.73 -21.90
N GLY A 374 -2.49 -0.82 -22.54
CA GLY A 374 -2.06 -1.99 -23.32
C GLY A 374 -1.90 -3.28 -22.51
N GLN A 375 -1.78 -3.20 -21.17
CA GLN A 375 -1.67 -4.35 -20.28
C GLN A 375 -3.04 -4.81 -19.74
N LEU A 376 -4.10 -3.99 -19.87
CA LEU A 376 -5.41 -4.22 -19.28
C LEU A 376 -6.26 -5.09 -20.20
N GLY A 377 -6.17 -6.41 -20.03
CA GLY A 377 -6.79 -7.38 -20.93
C GLY A 377 -8.30 -7.57 -20.74
N ASN A 378 -8.82 -7.37 -19.52
CA ASN A 378 -10.24 -7.52 -19.21
C ASN A 378 -10.89 -6.13 -19.11
N ARG A 379 -11.88 -5.85 -19.95
CA ARG A 379 -12.42 -4.49 -20.09
C ARG A 379 -13.93 -4.45 -19.92
N VAL A 380 -14.38 -3.50 -19.10
CA VAL A 380 -15.78 -3.13 -18.90
C VAL A 380 -15.93 -1.64 -19.10
N GLN A 381 -16.61 -1.23 -20.14
CA GLN A 381 -16.81 0.16 -20.50
C GLN A 381 -18.29 0.52 -20.33
N HIS A 382 -18.60 1.24 -19.27
CA HIS A 382 -19.89 1.88 -19.09
C HIS A 382 -20.02 3.13 -19.96
N ALA A 383 -21.20 3.73 -20.00
CA ALA A 383 -21.48 4.87 -20.84
C ALA A 383 -20.45 6.00 -20.71
N LEU A 384 -19.97 6.49 -21.84
CA LEU A 384 -19.26 7.75 -21.98
C LEU A 384 -20.16 8.78 -22.66
N ARG A 385 -20.27 9.96 -22.08
CA ARG A 385 -21.04 11.07 -22.66
C ARG A 385 -20.10 12.02 -23.37
N ALA A 386 -20.22 12.14 -24.69
CA ALA A 386 -19.34 12.95 -25.52
C ALA A 386 -20.01 14.28 -25.87
N PHE A 387 -19.76 15.33 -25.08
CA PHE A 387 -20.32 16.68 -25.28
C PHE A 387 -19.41 17.57 -26.11
N THR A 388 -18.10 17.36 -26.10
CA THR A 388 -17.11 18.17 -26.81
C THR A 388 -16.45 17.39 -27.95
N ALA A 389 -15.73 18.09 -28.81
CA ALA A 389 -14.93 17.45 -29.86
C ALA A 389 -13.77 16.61 -29.26
N LYS A 390 -13.30 16.95 -28.08
CA LYS A 390 -12.31 16.16 -27.33
C LYS A 390 -12.95 14.85 -26.88
N ASP A 391 -14.10 14.89 -26.21
CA ASP A 391 -14.81 13.71 -25.72
C ASP A 391 -15.14 12.74 -26.86
N LYS A 392 -15.54 13.24 -28.03
CA LYS A 392 -15.82 12.43 -29.22
C LYS A 392 -14.57 11.69 -29.74
N ARG A 393 -13.40 12.32 -29.65
CA ARG A 393 -12.14 11.66 -30.03
C ARG A 393 -11.77 10.56 -29.02
N GLU A 394 -11.88 10.85 -27.74
CA GLU A 394 -11.60 9.91 -26.66
C GLU A 394 -12.55 8.70 -26.71
N LEU A 395 -13.84 8.94 -26.96
CA LEU A 395 -14.83 7.87 -27.17
C LEU A 395 -14.44 6.97 -28.34
N ARG A 396 -14.04 7.52 -29.49
CA ARG A 396 -13.58 6.73 -30.64
C ARG A 396 -12.30 5.97 -30.31
N GLN A 397 -11.33 6.63 -29.68
CA GLN A 397 -10.09 5.98 -29.25
C GLN A 397 -10.36 4.82 -28.28
N ALA A 398 -11.29 4.98 -27.36
CA ALA A 398 -11.72 3.90 -26.48
C ALA A 398 -12.36 2.73 -27.28
N ALA A 399 -13.25 3.03 -28.22
CA ALA A 399 -13.90 2.04 -29.07
C ALA A 399 -12.91 1.26 -29.94
N ASP A 400 -11.94 1.93 -30.56
CA ASP A 400 -10.92 1.35 -31.44
C ASP A 400 -10.03 0.31 -30.72
N THR A 401 -10.03 0.27 -29.39
CA THR A 401 -9.27 -0.71 -28.60
C THR A 401 -9.97 -2.05 -28.42
N TYR A 402 -11.21 -2.19 -28.85
CA TYR A 402 -12.00 -3.40 -28.75
C TYR A 402 -11.93 -4.21 -30.04
N ARG A 403 -12.16 -5.51 -29.93
CA ARG A 403 -12.38 -6.38 -31.08
C ARG A 403 -13.83 -6.23 -31.52
N ASP A 404 -14.05 -5.74 -32.73
CA ASP A 404 -15.36 -5.37 -33.27
C ASP A 404 -16.39 -6.52 -33.21
N ASN A 405 -17.63 -6.14 -32.96
CA ASN A 405 -18.80 -7.00 -33.07
C ASN A 405 -19.58 -6.60 -34.34
N PRO A 406 -19.84 -7.52 -35.27
CA PRO A 406 -20.56 -7.21 -36.50
C PRO A 406 -22.03 -6.80 -36.27
N ARG A 407 -22.57 -6.95 -35.05
CA ARG A 407 -23.96 -6.62 -34.72
C ARG A 407 -24.20 -5.13 -34.42
N PHE A 408 -23.17 -4.41 -34.01
CA PHE A 408 -23.30 -2.99 -33.64
C PHE A 408 -21.98 -2.22 -33.77
N ASP A 409 -22.09 -0.90 -33.89
CA ASP A 409 -20.92 0.00 -33.77
C ASP A 409 -20.52 0.17 -32.31
N THR A 410 -19.24 -0.07 -31.99
CA THR A 410 -18.75 -0.04 -30.61
C THR A 410 -18.82 1.35 -29.99
N ALA A 411 -18.53 2.42 -30.76
CA ALA A 411 -18.57 3.80 -30.24
C ALA A 411 -20.02 4.24 -29.98
N GLU A 412 -20.94 3.86 -30.86
CA GLU A 412 -22.38 4.09 -30.68
C GLU A 412 -22.89 3.35 -29.43
N ALA A 413 -22.56 2.07 -29.29
CA ALA A 413 -22.94 1.27 -28.13
C ALA A 413 -22.43 1.90 -26.81
N ILE A 414 -21.15 2.32 -26.73
CA ILE A 414 -20.60 2.98 -25.53
C ILE A 414 -21.38 4.26 -25.19
N SER A 415 -21.86 5.01 -26.18
CA SER A 415 -22.61 6.24 -25.94
C SER A 415 -24.06 5.99 -25.48
N GLU A 416 -24.65 4.84 -25.85
CA GLU A 416 -26.06 4.51 -25.66
C GLU A 416 -26.37 3.62 -24.47
N VAL A 417 -25.40 2.79 -24.00
CA VAL A 417 -25.63 1.88 -22.86
C VAL A 417 -26.25 2.60 -21.67
N GLY A 418 -27.23 1.95 -21.07
CA GLY A 418 -27.98 2.47 -19.92
C GLY A 418 -27.22 2.32 -18.59
N VAL A 419 -27.88 2.74 -17.49
CA VAL A 419 -27.34 2.56 -16.15
C VAL A 419 -27.30 1.06 -15.81
N GLY A 420 -26.09 0.57 -15.46
CA GLY A 420 -25.85 -0.83 -15.19
C GLY A 420 -25.78 -1.72 -16.44
N GLU A 421 -25.69 -1.12 -17.61
CA GLU A 421 -25.17 -1.75 -18.81
C GLU A 421 -23.72 -1.34 -19.04
N ALA A 422 -23.00 -2.13 -19.80
CA ALA A 422 -21.64 -1.85 -20.24
C ALA A 422 -21.33 -2.56 -21.55
N VAL A 423 -20.33 -2.08 -22.24
CA VAL A 423 -19.67 -2.81 -23.32
C VAL A 423 -18.52 -3.61 -22.70
N THR A 424 -18.51 -4.94 -22.83
CA THR A 424 -17.52 -5.79 -22.20
C THR A 424 -16.67 -6.55 -23.21
N SER A 425 -15.41 -6.78 -22.87
CA SER A 425 -14.50 -7.67 -23.59
C SER A 425 -13.59 -8.36 -22.59
N PHE A 426 -13.76 -9.66 -22.43
CA PHE A 426 -12.93 -10.47 -21.54
C PHE A 426 -11.99 -11.38 -22.34
N LEU A 427 -10.87 -11.72 -21.73
CA LEU A 427 -9.89 -12.61 -22.35
C LEU A 427 -10.45 -14.03 -22.48
N ILE A 428 -10.37 -14.56 -23.68
CA ILE A 428 -10.78 -15.91 -24.04
C ILE A 428 -9.57 -16.83 -24.23
N LYS A 429 -9.78 -18.01 -24.81
CA LYS A 429 -8.74 -19.01 -25.07
C LYS A 429 -7.44 -18.40 -25.59
N LYS A 430 -6.32 -18.78 -24.98
CA LYS A 430 -4.95 -18.26 -25.23
C LYS A 430 -4.73 -16.80 -24.84
N GLY A 431 -5.62 -16.21 -24.02
CA GLY A 431 -5.49 -14.82 -23.60
C GLY A 431 -5.75 -13.78 -24.70
N MET A 432 -6.50 -14.16 -25.73
CA MET A 432 -6.96 -13.23 -26.76
C MET A 432 -8.15 -12.43 -26.27
N PRO A 433 -8.27 -11.13 -26.61
CA PRO A 433 -9.47 -10.35 -26.35
C PRO A 433 -10.70 -10.98 -27.02
N GLY A 434 -11.78 -11.12 -26.27
CA GLY A 434 -13.07 -11.54 -26.78
C GLY A 434 -13.66 -10.49 -27.73
N VAL A 435 -14.63 -10.88 -28.54
CA VAL A 435 -15.46 -9.94 -29.30
C VAL A 435 -16.18 -9.06 -28.29
N VAL A 436 -16.25 -7.77 -28.56
CA VAL A 436 -16.97 -6.82 -27.71
C VAL A 436 -18.47 -7.15 -27.64
N GLU A 437 -19.06 -7.06 -26.44
CA GLU A 437 -20.45 -7.40 -26.24
C GLU A 437 -21.18 -6.36 -25.39
N ARG A 438 -22.38 -5.95 -25.80
CA ARG A 438 -23.26 -5.13 -24.96
C ARG A 438 -23.85 -6.01 -23.86
N THR A 439 -23.57 -5.65 -22.61
CA THR A 439 -23.77 -6.53 -21.47
C THR A 439 -24.60 -5.85 -20.39
N LEU A 440 -25.67 -6.50 -19.96
CA LEU A 440 -26.46 -6.12 -18.80
C LEU A 440 -25.76 -6.69 -17.55
N ILE A 441 -25.18 -5.81 -16.75
CA ILE A 441 -24.37 -6.18 -15.58
C ILE A 441 -25.26 -6.78 -14.49
N ARG A 442 -24.83 -7.91 -13.90
CA ARG A 442 -25.59 -8.57 -12.83
C ARG A 442 -25.75 -7.67 -11.59
N PRO A 443 -26.85 -7.82 -10.84
CA PRO A 443 -26.98 -7.15 -9.55
C PRO A 443 -25.97 -7.72 -8.53
N PRO A 444 -25.57 -6.91 -7.51
CA PRO A 444 -24.73 -7.38 -6.42
C PRO A 444 -25.53 -8.23 -5.44
N SER A 445 -24.83 -9.14 -4.73
CA SER A 445 -25.38 -9.94 -3.63
C SER A 445 -25.28 -9.19 -2.29
N SER A 446 -24.27 -8.35 -2.13
CA SER A 446 -24.11 -7.49 -0.96
C SER A 446 -24.94 -6.20 -1.05
N GLN A 447 -25.01 -5.46 0.04
CA GLN A 447 -25.71 -4.18 0.10
C GLN A 447 -25.07 -3.17 -0.86
N LEU A 448 -25.88 -2.52 -1.70
CA LEU A 448 -25.41 -1.39 -2.50
C LEU A 448 -25.35 -0.11 -1.64
N GLY A 449 -24.20 0.58 -1.72
CA GLY A 449 -23.96 1.82 -0.97
C GLY A 449 -23.42 1.58 0.45
N PRO A 450 -23.21 2.65 1.22
CA PRO A 450 -22.52 2.57 2.50
C PRO A 450 -23.34 1.88 3.60
N ILE A 451 -22.64 1.19 4.51
CA ILE A 451 -23.20 0.75 5.78
C ILE A 451 -23.19 1.90 6.80
N SER A 452 -23.99 1.77 7.86
CA SER A 452 -23.99 2.75 8.95
C SER A 452 -22.65 2.76 9.70
N LYS A 453 -22.30 3.89 10.31
CA LYS A 453 -21.08 4.00 11.14
C LYS A 453 -21.06 2.97 12.27
N THR A 454 -22.22 2.67 12.86
CA THR A 454 -22.35 1.66 13.93
C THR A 454 -22.08 0.26 13.38
N ALA A 455 -22.62 -0.09 12.21
CA ALA A 455 -22.36 -1.38 11.57
C ALA A 455 -20.88 -1.53 11.22
N ARG A 456 -20.25 -0.48 10.64
CA ARG A 456 -18.83 -0.46 10.33
C ARG A 456 -17.96 -0.68 11.56
N ALA A 457 -18.23 0.05 12.66
CA ALA A 457 -17.54 -0.15 13.94
C ALA A 457 -17.71 -1.58 14.48
N GLY A 458 -18.89 -2.19 14.28
CA GLY A 458 -19.15 -3.58 14.62
C GLY A 458 -18.28 -4.55 13.84
N VAL A 459 -18.13 -4.34 12.52
CA VAL A 459 -17.25 -5.15 11.65
C VAL A 459 -15.79 -5.01 12.07
N ILE A 460 -15.30 -3.78 12.30
CA ILE A 460 -13.92 -3.53 12.76
C ILE A 460 -13.65 -4.25 14.07
N LYS A 461 -14.58 -4.17 15.04
CA LYS A 461 -14.44 -4.83 16.34
C LYS A 461 -14.45 -6.36 16.25
N ALA A 462 -15.23 -6.92 15.32
CA ALA A 462 -15.32 -8.36 15.07
C ALA A 462 -14.22 -8.89 14.15
N SER A 463 -13.39 -8.02 13.58
CA SER A 463 -12.31 -8.39 12.68
C SER A 463 -11.29 -9.30 13.38
N PRO A 464 -10.72 -10.30 12.68
CA PRO A 464 -9.61 -11.12 13.22
C PRO A 464 -8.36 -10.32 13.53
N LEU A 465 -8.25 -9.08 13.01
CA LEU A 465 -7.13 -8.17 13.20
C LEU A 465 -7.33 -7.18 14.35
N ALA A 466 -8.49 -7.22 15.04
CA ALA A 466 -8.79 -6.33 16.17
C ALA A 466 -7.73 -6.46 17.27
N GLY A 467 -7.15 -5.36 17.70
CA GLY A 467 -6.09 -5.29 18.70
C GLY A 467 -4.67 -5.40 18.12
N LYS A 468 -4.50 -5.73 16.83
CA LYS A 468 -3.17 -5.86 16.22
C LYS A 468 -2.56 -4.52 15.79
N TYR A 469 -3.37 -3.62 15.24
CA TYR A 469 -2.91 -2.39 14.61
C TYR A 469 -3.31 -1.11 15.35
N GLU A 470 -4.24 -1.17 16.30
CA GLU A 470 -4.82 0.02 16.96
C GLU A 470 -3.80 0.78 17.80
N MET A 471 -2.90 0.05 18.47
CA MET A 471 -1.87 0.68 19.30
C MET A 471 -0.58 0.86 18.50
N ALA A 472 -0.14 2.11 18.39
CA ALA A 472 1.19 2.40 17.86
C ALA A 472 2.27 1.88 18.83
N LEU A 473 3.33 1.31 18.28
CA LEU A 473 4.53 0.90 19.02
C LEU A 473 5.59 1.99 18.85
N ASP A 474 6.10 2.49 19.97
CA ASP A 474 7.19 3.46 19.99
C ASP A 474 8.42 2.75 20.58
N ARG A 475 9.35 2.33 19.72
CA ARG A 475 10.59 1.63 20.12
C ARG A 475 11.76 2.60 20.02
N ASP A 476 12.85 2.26 20.70
CA ASP A 476 14.14 2.92 20.48
C ASP A 476 14.51 2.90 18.99
N SER A 477 14.63 4.07 18.40
CA SER A 477 14.84 4.29 16.98
C SER A 477 15.98 5.27 16.71
N ALA A 478 16.17 5.72 15.50
CA ALA A 478 17.22 6.67 15.14
C ALA A 478 17.10 7.98 15.94
N PHE A 479 15.89 8.43 16.25
CA PHE A 479 15.66 9.66 17.03
C PHE A 479 16.26 9.53 18.43
N GLU A 480 15.90 8.51 19.20
CA GLU A 480 16.39 8.27 20.56
C GLU A 480 17.90 7.98 20.57
N MET A 481 18.38 7.16 19.62
CA MET A 481 19.79 6.81 19.53
C MET A 481 20.68 8.02 19.22
N LEU A 482 20.28 8.84 18.26
CA LEU A 482 21.01 10.08 17.94
C LEU A 482 20.91 11.10 19.06
N GLY A 483 19.77 11.17 19.77
CA GLY A 483 19.58 11.98 20.95
C GLY A 483 20.54 11.61 22.08
N ARG A 484 20.67 10.31 22.39
CA ARG A 484 21.64 9.83 23.40
C ARG A 484 23.09 10.14 23.02
N ARG A 485 23.47 9.84 21.77
CA ARG A 485 24.82 10.17 21.27
C ARG A 485 25.15 11.67 21.39
N ALA A 486 24.15 12.51 21.12
CA ALA A 486 24.32 13.95 21.25
C ALA A 486 24.50 14.39 22.70
N GLN A 487 23.76 13.80 23.63
CA GLN A 487 23.88 14.08 25.06
C GLN A 487 25.23 13.62 25.62
N GLU A 488 25.67 12.41 25.25
CA GLU A 488 26.97 11.85 25.64
C GLU A 488 28.12 12.73 25.11
N ALA A 489 28.05 13.15 23.83
CA ALA A 489 29.04 14.07 23.25
C ALA A 489 29.06 15.44 23.96
N ALA A 490 27.89 15.95 24.35
CA ALA A 490 27.78 17.20 25.08
C ALA A 490 28.37 17.09 26.50
N ALA A 491 28.11 16.00 27.20
CA ALA A 491 28.68 15.73 28.53
C ALA A 491 30.21 15.61 28.45
N ALA A 492 30.72 14.83 27.50
CA ALA A 492 32.17 14.68 27.28
C ALA A 492 32.83 16.03 26.91
N ALA A 493 32.16 16.86 26.10
CA ALA A 493 32.68 18.19 25.77
C ALA A 493 32.69 19.14 26.98
N ALA A 494 31.68 19.07 27.86
CA ALA A 494 31.62 19.85 29.08
C ALA A 494 32.70 19.42 30.09
N GLU A 495 32.94 18.13 30.23
CA GLU A 495 34.03 17.61 31.08
C GLU A 495 35.40 18.03 30.54
N ALA A 496 35.60 17.97 29.22
CA ALA A 496 36.85 18.43 28.62
C ALA A 496 37.06 19.93 28.77
N GLU A 497 36.01 20.75 28.65
CA GLU A 497 36.07 22.22 28.86
C GLU A 497 36.36 22.53 30.33
N ALA A 498 35.75 21.82 31.27
CA ALA A 498 36.04 21.96 32.70
C ALA A 498 37.51 21.58 33.04
N ALA A 499 37.99 20.46 32.48
CA ALA A 499 39.39 20.05 32.67
C ALA A 499 40.40 21.03 32.05
N GLU A 500 40.09 21.67 30.89
CA GLU A 500 40.89 22.74 30.30
C GLU A 500 40.88 24.03 31.18
N GLU A 501 39.73 24.38 31.76
CA GLU A 501 39.62 25.51 32.66
C GLU A 501 40.44 25.31 33.95
N ASP A 502 40.34 24.11 34.56
CA ASP A 502 41.11 23.73 35.72
C ASP A 502 42.63 23.72 35.44
N ALA A 503 43.04 23.12 34.31
CA ALA A 503 44.44 23.15 33.89
C ALA A 503 44.96 24.57 33.64
N SER A 504 44.11 25.44 33.03
CA SER A 504 44.45 26.83 32.77
C SER A 504 44.52 27.66 34.07
N ALA A 505 43.67 27.33 35.05
CA ALA A 505 43.69 27.96 36.38
C ALA A 505 44.97 27.56 37.15
N ALA A 506 45.30 26.27 37.16
CA ALA A 506 46.54 25.76 37.77
C ALA A 506 47.80 26.34 37.10
N GLU A 507 47.83 26.54 35.78
CA GLU A 507 48.93 27.19 35.08
C GLU A 507 49.04 28.68 35.45
N ARG A 508 47.90 29.37 35.62
CA ARG A 508 47.87 30.77 36.08
C ARG A 508 48.40 30.88 37.51
N GLU A 509 48.01 29.96 38.40
CA GLU A 509 48.46 29.90 39.77
C GLU A 509 49.96 29.61 39.87
N TYR A 510 50.45 28.63 39.08
CA TYR A 510 51.88 28.35 38.96
C TYR A 510 52.69 29.56 38.45
N ARG A 511 52.20 30.29 37.46
CA ARG A 511 52.84 31.51 36.94
C ARG A 511 52.78 32.67 37.94
N ALA A 512 51.73 32.80 38.75
CA ALA A 512 51.61 33.76 39.81
C ALA A 512 52.61 33.49 40.95
N GLY A 513 52.71 32.20 41.38
CA GLY A 513 53.70 31.78 42.38
C GLY A 513 55.15 32.01 41.94
N ARG A 514 55.48 31.84 40.69
CA ARG A 514 56.81 32.14 40.11
C ARG A 514 57.16 33.66 40.09
N ARG A 515 56.17 34.54 40.07
CA ARG A 515 56.38 36.00 40.12
C ARG A 515 56.72 36.49 41.50
N PHE A 516 56.49 35.73 42.58
CA PHE A 516 56.79 36.07 43.96
C PHE A 516 58.23 35.76 44.39
N THR A 517 58.99 35.00 43.61
CA THR A 517 60.41 34.74 43.86
C THR A 517 61.28 35.60 42.98
N GLY A 518 61.44 36.87 43.43
CA GLY A 518 62.54 37.80 43.21
C GLY A 518 63.04 38.07 41.79
N GLY A 519 62.95 39.36 41.37
CA GLY A 519 63.80 39.89 40.28
C GLY A 519 63.18 41.08 39.54
N ARG A 520 63.72 42.18 39.74
CA ARG A 520 63.74 43.55 39.13
C ARG A 520 63.01 43.68 37.75
N VAL A 521 62.20 44.73 37.72
CA VAL A 521 61.50 45.33 36.60
C VAL A 521 62.40 45.66 35.40
N SER A 522 62.06 45.22 34.17
CA SER A 522 62.35 45.95 32.97
C SER A 522 61.07 46.13 32.15
N ARG A 523 60.79 47.39 31.79
CA ARG A 523 59.70 47.79 30.90
C ARG A 523 59.93 47.17 29.51
N SER A 524 58.97 46.45 29.00
CA SER A 524 58.89 46.19 27.58
C SER A 524 57.43 46.30 27.11
N THR A 525 57.30 46.98 26.04
CA THR A 525 56.14 47.37 25.21
C THR A 525 55.09 46.30 25.01
N SER A 526 53.84 46.72 25.21
CA SER A 526 52.63 45.95 24.94
C SER A 526 52.45 45.65 23.42
N VAL A 527 52.64 44.44 23.00
CA VAL A 527 52.13 43.95 21.74
C VAL A 527 50.67 43.46 21.96
N ARG A 528 49.74 44.19 21.40
CA ARG A 528 48.33 43.82 21.32
C ARG A 528 48.24 42.48 20.51
N ARG A 529 48.06 41.36 21.19
CA ARG A 529 47.62 40.11 20.55
C ARG A 529 46.15 40.24 20.23
N ARG A 530 45.82 40.20 18.93
CA ARG A 530 44.48 39.96 18.43
C ARG A 530 43.97 38.63 19.00
N SER A 531 42.82 38.68 19.70
CA SER A 531 42.09 37.48 20.08
C SER A 531 41.62 36.79 18.83
N GLY A 532 42.25 35.67 18.47
CA GLY A 532 41.70 34.74 17.49
C GLY A 532 40.39 34.18 18.05
N GLY A 533 39.29 34.34 17.29
CA GLY A 533 38.01 33.78 17.67
C GLY A 533 38.16 32.26 17.85
N ARG A 534 37.77 31.78 19.01
CA ARG A 534 37.60 30.33 19.26
C ARG A 534 36.50 29.83 18.33
N SER A 535 36.85 28.93 17.42
CA SER A 535 35.86 28.13 16.75
C SER A 535 35.27 27.17 17.78
N ASP A 536 33.95 27.27 18.03
CA ASP A 536 33.22 26.27 18.80
C ASP A 536 33.54 24.88 18.25
N SER A 537 33.90 23.93 19.10
CA SER A 537 34.10 22.54 18.66
C SER A 537 32.78 22.00 18.12
N ILE A 538 32.85 21.10 17.12
CA ILE A 538 31.69 20.53 16.44
C ILE A 538 30.70 19.92 17.45
N GLY A 539 31.17 19.33 18.55
CA GLY A 539 30.34 18.76 19.62
C GLY A 539 29.54 19.83 20.40
N THR A 540 30.13 21.00 20.68
CA THR A 540 29.43 22.11 21.41
C THR A 540 28.40 22.80 20.52
N ALA A 541 28.64 22.88 19.20
CA ALA A 541 27.68 23.42 18.25
C ALA A 541 26.46 22.48 18.10
N PHE A 542 26.66 21.15 18.10
CA PHE A 542 25.62 20.15 18.10
C PHE A 542 24.73 20.21 19.33
N ALA A 543 25.35 20.19 20.52
CA ALA A 543 24.63 20.28 21.78
C ALA A 543 23.80 21.55 21.90
N LYS A 544 24.36 22.71 21.48
CA LYS A 544 23.65 24.01 21.47
C LYS A 544 22.50 24.03 20.44
N SER A 545 22.67 23.41 19.28
CA SER A 545 21.63 23.34 18.23
C SER A 545 20.49 22.42 18.64
N PHE A 546 20.80 21.24 19.16
CA PHE A 546 19.82 20.23 19.62
C PHE A 546 19.08 20.75 20.88
N ALA A 547 19.79 21.35 21.84
CA ALA A 547 19.18 21.97 23.00
C ALA A 547 18.28 23.17 22.64
N ARG A 548 18.60 23.95 21.59
CA ARG A 548 17.73 25.02 21.09
C ARG A 548 16.47 24.46 20.41
N GLN A 549 16.55 23.33 19.73
CA GLN A 549 15.41 22.67 19.08
C GLN A 549 14.48 22.06 20.12
N LEU A 550 15.01 21.42 21.18
CA LEU A 550 14.24 20.97 22.35
C LEU A 550 13.70 22.16 23.18
N GLY A 551 14.39 23.29 23.16
CA GLY A 551 13.98 24.54 23.81
C GLY A 551 12.92 25.35 23.07
N SER A 552 12.61 25.01 21.82
CA SER A 552 11.54 25.64 21.03
C SER A 552 10.15 25.36 21.62
N LYS A 553 9.15 26.21 21.30
CA LYS A 553 7.77 25.99 21.78
C LYS A 553 7.20 24.62 21.36
N ALA A 554 7.58 24.11 20.19
CA ALA A 554 7.21 22.79 19.69
C ALA A 554 7.93 21.66 20.47
N GLY A 555 9.25 21.75 20.69
CA GLY A 555 10.01 20.80 21.50
C GLY A 555 9.55 20.73 22.95
N ARG A 556 9.17 21.88 23.55
CA ARG A 556 8.59 21.94 24.91
C ARG A 556 7.16 21.34 24.97
N ALA A 557 6.41 21.40 23.90
CA ALA A 557 5.08 20.74 23.82
C ALA A 557 5.23 19.21 23.79
N VAL A 558 6.19 18.69 23.03
CA VAL A 558 6.50 17.24 22.96
C VAL A 558 7.03 16.73 24.31
N VAL A 559 7.99 17.44 24.93
CA VAL A 559 8.52 17.07 26.26
C VAL A 559 7.46 17.17 27.36
N ARG A 560 6.54 18.13 27.32
CA ARG A 560 5.41 18.20 28.27
C ARG A 560 4.35 17.14 27.99
N GLY A 561 4.11 16.75 26.72
CA GLY A 561 3.19 15.66 26.36
C GLY A 561 3.69 14.31 26.87
N VAL A 562 4.95 14.01 26.69
CA VAL A 562 5.56 12.73 27.08
C VAL A 562 5.84 12.65 28.59
N LEU A 563 6.38 13.70 29.21
CA LEU A 563 6.65 13.73 30.66
C LEU A 563 5.43 14.09 31.51
N GLY A 564 4.46 14.83 30.97
CA GLY A 564 3.22 15.17 31.69
C GLY A 564 2.29 13.98 31.91
N GLY A 565 2.37 12.92 31.07
CA GLY A 565 1.67 11.67 31.23
C GLY A 565 2.22 10.76 32.33
N LEU A 566 3.50 10.87 32.63
CA LEU A 566 4.20 10.03 33.63
C LEU A 566 4.03 10.51 35.08
N PHE A 567 3.59 11.74 35.30
CA PHE A 567 3.39 12.32 36.66
C PHE A 567 1.95 12.61 37.04
N LYS A 568 0.94 12.13 36.31
CA LYS A 568 -0.47 12.11 36.71
C LYS A 568 -0.95 10.70 37.03
N GLY A 569 -0.31 10.08 37.97
CA GLY A 569 -0.70 8.83 38.58
C GLY A 569 -0.47 8.91 40.09
N ARG A 570 -1.37 9.65 40.79
CA ARG A 570 -1.76 9.44 42.17
C ARG A 570 -3.12 10.08 42.39
#